data_f91740ac8dfd65cd442220360aa1333e
#
_entry.id   f91740ac8dfd65cd442220360aa1333e
#
_cell.length_a   1.000
_cell.length_b   1.000
_cell.length_c   1.000
_cell.angle_alpha   90.00
_cell.angle_beta   90.00
_cell.angle_gamma   90.00
#
_symmetry.space_group_name_H-M   'P 1'
#
loop_
_entity.id
_entity.type
_entity.pdbx_description
1 polymer ?
#
loop_
_entity_poly.entity_id
_entity_poly.type
_entity_poly.pdbx_seq_one_letter_code
_entity_poly.pdbx_strand_id
1 'polypeptide(L)'
;LPEVNILTDDVDLPIEDIQNLGEILSNSDLLLTEYSTLMIEGSIFNVPVINVALHKFRDTDKPVSVLENLNHIRRVIDTGATRQVYDCDQLINQINTYLRNPDLDKENRERLVKQEISTNQGNAGESIGRFIYSLIGSG
;
A
#
# COMPACT_ATOMS: atom_id res chain seq x y z
N LEU A 1 27.06 -6.35 -5.36
CA LEU A 1 25.81 -5.59 -5.18
C LEU A 1 25.88 -4.41 -6.16
N PRO A 2 24.83 -4.14 -6.95
CA PRO A 2 24.82 -2.95 -7.78
C PRO A 2 24.92 -1.71 -6.90
N GLU A 3 25.69 -0.72 -7.34
CA GLU A 3 25.78 0.58 -6.68
C GLU A 3 24.39 1.21 -6.69
N VAL A 4 23.86 1.46 -5.50
CA VAL A 4 22.64 2.26 -5.36
C VAL A 4 23.04 3.71 -5.64
N ASN A 5 22.75 4.20 -6.83
CA ASN A 5 22.81 5.62 -7.12
C ASN A 5 21.76 6.30 -6.25
N ILE A 6 22.20 7.09 -5.28
CA ILE A 6 21.32 7.98 -4.51
C ILE A 6 20.83 9.03 -5.51
N LEU A 7 19.58 8.91 -5.88
CA LEU A 7 18.93 9.75 -6.87
C LEU A 7 18.86 11.20 -6.39
N THR A 8 19.28 12.07 -7.25
CA THR A 8 18.96 13.50 -7.23
C THR A 8 17.43 13.68 -7.40
N ASP A 9 16.89 14.76 -6.92
CA ASP A 9 15.50 15.13 -6.64
C ASP A 9 14.36 14.76 -7.64
N ASP A 10 14.64 14.14 -8.78
CA ASP A 10 13.66 13.64 -9.74
C ASP A 10 13.60 12.11 -9.67
N VAL A 11 12.71 11.58 -8.82
CA VAL A 11 12.43 10.14 -8.74
C VAL A 11 11.32 9.78 -9.73
N ASP A 12 11.62 9.81 -11.00
CA ASP A 12 10.84 9.07 -11.99
C ASP A 12 11.24 7.58 -11.89
N LEU A 13 10.39 6.79 -11.21
CA LEU A 13 10.54 5.35 -11.22
C LEU A 13 10.40 4.86 -12.67
N PRO A 14 11.37 4.11 -13.21
CA PRO A 14 11.25 3.51 -14.52
C PRO A 14 9.95 2.72 -14.64
N ILE A 15 9.29 2.77 -15.79
CA ILE A 15 8.05 1.98 -16.03
C ILE A 15 8.29 0.50 -15.73
N GLU A 16 9.48 0.01 -16.00
CA GLU A 16 9.91 -1.36 -15.71
C GLU A 16 9.82 -1.69 -14.21
N ASP A 17 10.21 -0.78 -13.32
CA ASP A 17 10.12 -0.99 -11.87
C ASP A 17 8.66 -1.04 -11.40
N ILE A 18 7.78 -0.24 -11.99
CA ILE A 18 6.34 -0.29 -11.72
C ILE A 18 5.74 -1.61 -12.19
N GLN A 19 6.13 -2.10 -13.37
CA GLN A 19 5.71 -3.39 -13.90
C GLN A 19 6.21 -4.54 -13.02
N ASN A 20 7.48 -4.52 -12.64
CA ASN A 20 8.08 -5.50 -11.74
C ASN A 20 7.37 -5.55 -10.38
N LEU A 21 7.02 -4.40 -9.80
CA LEU A 21 6.25 -4.36 -8.57
C LEU A 21 4.86 -4.98 -8.74
N GLY A 22 4.18 -4.69 -9.84
CA GLY A 22 2.89 -5.29 -10.17
C GLY A 22 2.98 -6.82 -10.32
N GLU A 23 4.02 -7.32 -10.99
CA GLU A 23 4.27 -8.75 -11.12
C GLU A 23 4.57 -9.41 -9.77
N ILE A 24 5.39 -8.80 -8.93
CA ILE A 24 5.69 -9.30 -7.59
C ILE A 24 4.41 -9.38 -6.76
N LEU A 25 3.62 -8.31 -6.70
CA LEU A 25 2.38 -8.28 -5.92
C LEU A 25 1.36 -9.30 -6.44
N SER A 26 1.17 -9.40 -7.76
CA SER A 26 0.19 -10.34 -8.34
C SER A 26 0.53 -11.82 -8.12
N ASN A 27 1.80 -12.13 -7.82
CA ASN A 27 2.28 -13.48 -7.55
C ASN A 27 2.64 -13.72 -6.07
N SER A 28 2.25 -12.80 -5.18
CA SER A 28 2.53 -12.91 -3.75
C SER A 28 1.33 -13.49 -2.99
N ASP A 29 1.57 -14.41 -2.08
CA ASP A 29 0.56 -14.97 -1.18
C ASP A 29 0.28 -14.06 0.01
N LEU A 30 1.23 -13.20 0.37
CA LEU A 30 1.18 -12.32 1.54
C LEU A 30 2.17 -11.17 1.40
N LEU A 31 1.76 -9.98 1.82
CA LEU A 31 2.61 -8.80 1.91
C LEU A 31 2.86 -8.41 3.36
N LEU A 32 4.14 -8.28 3.73
CA LEU A 32 4.56 -7.69 4.99
C LEU A 32 5.12 -6.31 4.73
N THR A 33 4.58 -5.30 5.40
CA THR A 33 5.03 -3.91 5.23
C THR A 33 4.93 -3.15 6.55
N GLU A 34 5.47 -1.94 6.59
CA GLU A 34 5.41 -1.08 7.75
C GLU A 34 4.95 0.32 7.33
N TYR A 35 3.69 0.68 7.66
CA TYR A 35 3.07 2.00 7.44
C TYR A 35 3.36 2.61 6.05
N SER A 36 3.23 1.82 5.01
CA SER A 36 3.56 2.18 3.63
C SER A 36 2.31 2.22 2.74
N THR A 37 2.38 2.94 1.63
CA THR A 37 1.40 2.89 0.53
C THR A 37 1.25 1.50 -0.06
N LEU A 38 2.24 0.63 0.12
CA LEU A 38 2.15 -0.80 -0.23
C LEU A 38 0.94 -1.51 0.39
N MET A 39 0.39 -0.99 1.50
CA MET A 39 -0.87 -1.50 2.07
C MET A 39 -2.04 -1.35 1.08
N ILE A 40 -2.08 -0.24 0.33
CA ILE A 40 -3.10 0.01 -0.69
C ILE A 40 -2.78 -0.82 -1.94
N GLU A 41 -1.53 -0.81 -2.38
CA GLU A 41 -1.07 -1.53 -3.57
C GLU A 41 -1.29 -3.04 -3.44
N GLY A 42 -0.93 -3.65 -2.31
CA GLY A 42 -1.25 -5.05 -2.03
C GLY A 42 -2.76 -5.34 -2.08
N SER A 43 -3.58 -4.40 -1.60
CA SER A 43 -5.04 -4.55 -1.66
C SER A 43 -5.60 -4.48 -3.08
N ILE A 44 -4.97 -3.72 -4.01
CA ILE A 44 -5.35 -3.68 -5.43
C ILE A 44 -5.23 -5.09 -6.05
N PHE A 45 -4.16 -5.82 -5.72
CA PHE A 45 -3.93 -7.18 -6.19
C PHE A 45 -4.62 -8.25 -5.34
N ASN A 46 -5.45 -7.84 -4.38
CA ASN A 46 -6.12 -8.71 -3.42
C ASN A 46 -5.15 -9.56 -2.58
N VAL A 47 -3.92 -9.11 -2.39
CA VAL A 47 -2.92 -9.75 -1.54
C VAL A 47 -3.24 -9.45 -0.07
N PRO A 48 -3.29 -10.43 0.83
CA PRO A 48 -3.37 -10.19 2.26
C PRO A 48 -2.20 -9.35 2.75
N VAL A 49 -2.45 -8.34 3.59
CA VAL A 49 -1.42 -7.42 4.06
C VAL A 49 -1.33 -7.44 5.58
N ILE A 50 -0.11 -7.60 6.09
CA ILE A 50 0.20 -7.42 7.51
C ILE A 50 1.08 -6.19 7.66
N ASN A 51 0.61 -5.21 8.44
CA ASN A 51 1.41 -4.06 8.86
C ASN A 51 2.21 -4.42 10.11
N VAL A 52 3.53 -4.50 9.94
CA VAL A 52 4.47 -4.97 10.96
C VAL A 52 4.94 -3.78 11.80
N ALA A 53 4.40 -3.64 13.00
CA ALA A 53 4.65 -2.53 13.90
C ALA A 53 5.53 -2.95 15.11
N LEU A 54 6.64 -3.64 14.85
CA LEU A 54 7.51 -4.20 15.89
C LEU A 54 8.42 -3.12 16.49
N HIS A 55 8.05 -2.57 17.63
CA HIS A 55 8.81 -1.51 18.34
C HIS A 55 10.28 -1.84 18.61
N LYS A 56 10.58 -3.14 18.83
CA LYS A 56 11.93 -3.59 19.21
C LYS A 56 12.99 -3.39 18.14
N PHE A 57 12.57 -3.18 16.90
CA PHE A 57 13.47 -3.06 15.73
C PHE A 57 13.49 -1.65 15.14
N ARG A 58 12.86 -0.69 15.81
CA ARG A 58 12.84 0.69 15.36
C ARG A 58 13.93 1.52 16.03
N ASP A 59 14.77 2.07 15.19
CA ASP A 59 15.77 3.09 15.57
C ASP A 59 15.16 4.50 15.46
N THR A 60 13.89 4.66 15.83
CA THR A 60 13.21 5.96 15.77
C THR A 60 12.54 6.29 17.10
N ASP A 61 12.73 7.53 17.57
CA ASP A 61 12.12 8.07 18.79
C ASP A 61 10.59 8.28 18.70
N LYS A 62 9.98 7.94 17.56
CA LYS A 62 8.53 8.11 17.37
C LYS A 62 7.78 6.86 17.79
N PRO A 63 6.86 6.95 18.77
CA PRO A 63 5.99 5.85 19.13
C PRO A 63 5.17 5.40 17.90
N VAL A 64 4.95 4.09 17.75
CA VAL A 64 4.10 3.53 16.68
C VAL A 64 2.72 4.17 16.67
N SER A 65 2.14 4.45 17.83
CA SER A 65 0.86 5.14 17.97
C SER A 65 0.78 6.49 17.23
N VAL A 66 1.92 7.18 17.05
CA VAL A 66 1.96 8.45 16.30
C VAL A 66 1.75 8.17 14.80
N LEU A 67 2.36 7.13 14.26
CA LEU A 67 2.22 6.77 12.84
C LEU A 67 0.81 6.26 12.54
N GLU A 68 0.23 5.45 13.43
CA GLU A 68 -1.15 4.97 13.30
C GLU A 68 -2.19 6.09 13.35
N ASN A 69 -1.87 7.20 14.00
CA ASN A 69 -2.75 8.36 14.08
C ASN A 69 -2.57 9.38 12.94
N LEU A 70 -1.63 9.14 12.00
CA LEU A 70 -1.57 9.94 10.78
C LEU A 70 -2.83 9.66 9.94
N ASN A 71 -3.51 10.71 9.51
CA ASN A 71 -4.81 10.60 8.84
C ASN A 71 -4.83 9.61 7.68
N HIS A 72 -3.80 9.61 6.83
CA HIS A 72 -3.70 8.71 5.67
C HIS A 72 -3.48 7.25 6.08
N ILE A 73 -2.71 6.99 7.14
CA ILE A 73 -2.51 5.64 7.67
C ILE A 73 -3.76 5.15 8.39
N ARG A 74 -4.36 6.01 9.23
CA ARG A 74 -5.57 5.68 9.97
C ARG A 74 -6.72 5.27 9.08
N ARG A 75 -6.92 5.99 7.97
CA ARG A 75 -7.95 5.66 6.99
C ARG A 75 -7.78 4.24 6.42
N VAL A 76 -6.55 3.81 6.17
CA VAL A 76 -6.25 2.45 5.69
C VAL A 76 -6.56 1.42 6.78
N ILE A 77 -6.05 1.65 8.00
CA ILE A 77 -6.24 0.75 9.14
C ILE A 77 -7.72 0.56 9.46
N ASP A 78 -8.49 1.65 9.49
CA ASP A 78 -9.93 1.62 9.84
C ASP A 78 -10.78 0.83 8.85
N THR A 79 -10.29 0.55 7.64
CA THR A 79 -10.97 -0.36 6.71
C THR A 79 -10.92 -1.82 7.17
N GLY A 80 -9.94 -2.21 7.99
CA GLY A 80 -9.65 -3.59 8.34
C GLY A 80 -9.05 -4.42 7.19
N ALA A 81 -8.59 -3.77 6.12
CA ALA A 81 -7.93 -4.42 4.98
C ALA A 81 -6.54 -4.94 5.32
N THR A 82 -5.92 -4.36 6.35
CA THR A 82 -4.58 -4.73 6.83
C THR A 82 -4.64 -5.14 8.30
N ARG A 83 -3.88 -6.16 8.67
CA ARG A 83 -3.78 -6.60 10.05
C ARG A 83 -2.54 -5.99 10.71
N GLN A 84 -2.75 -5.37 11.87
CA GLN A 84 -1.68 -4.77 12.64
C GLN A 84 -1.05 -5.82 13.55
N VAL A 85 0.28 -5.89 13.62
CA VAL A 85 1.00 -6.78 14.54
C VAL A 85 2.09 -6.01 15.28
N TYR A 86 2.18 -6.23 16.59
CA TYR A 86 3.04 -5.48 17.49
C TYR A 86 4.11 -6.33 18.15
N ASP A 87 4.07 -7.64 17.94
CA ASP A 87 5.07 -8.59 18.44
C ASP A 87 5.22 -9.77 17.48
N CYS A 88 6.27 -10.59 17.72
CA CYS A 88 6.60 -11.72 16.86
C CYS A 88 5.53 -12.84 16.90
N ASP A 89 4.90 -13.06 18.05
CA ASP A 89 3.89 -14.11 18.18
C ASP A 89 2.63 -13.75 17.39
N GLN A 90 2.19 -12.48 17.44
CA GLN A 90 1.12 -11.97 16.61
C GLN A 90 1.49 -12.09 15.12
N LEU A 91 2.71 -11.72 14.73
CA LEU A 91 3.17 -11.81 13.34
C LEU A 91 3.07 -13.25 12.83
N ILE A 92 3.65 -14.21 13.54
CA ILE A 92 3.62 -15.64 13.17
C ILE A 92 2.16 -16.12 13.05
N ASN A 93 1.33 -15.77 14.02
CA ASN A 93 -0.08 -16.17 14.01
C ASN A 93 -0.84 -15.60 12.80
N GLN A 94 -0.65 -14.31 12.48
CA GLN A 94 -1.33 -13.68 11.33
C GLN A 94 -0.81 -14.21 9.99
N ILE A 95 0.49 -14.48 9.85
CA ILE A 95 1.06 -15.14 8.66
C ILE A 95 0.35 -16.49 8.45
N ASN A 96 0.34 -17.34 9.47
CA ASN A 96 -0.29 -18.66 9.38
C ASN A 96 -1.79 -18.57 9.10
N THR A 97 -2.47 -17.53 9.60
CA THR A 97 -3.89 -17.32 9.40
C THR A 97 -4.17 -16.99 7.93
N TYR A 98 -3.44 -16.07 7.33
CA TYR A 98 -3.61 -15.70 5.94
C TYR A 98 -3.17 -16.79 4.96
N LEU A 99 -2.08 -17.52 5.25
CA LEU A 99 -1.65 -18.64 4.41
C LEU A 99 -2.68 -19.80 4.38
N ARG A 100 -3.46 -19.98 5.46
CA ARG A 100 -4.55 -20.97 5.49
C ARG A 100 -5.85 -20.46 4.86
N ASN A 101 -6.08 -19.17 4.90
CA ASN A 101 -7.29 -18.54 4.36
C ASN A 101 -6.95 -17.18 3.71
N PRO A 102 -6.45 -17.18 2.46
CA PRO A 102 -6.07 -15.95 1.77
C PRO A 102 -7.26 -15.03 1.44
N ASP A 103 -8.48 -15.55 1.42
CA ASP A 103 -9.70 -14.74 1.21
C ASP A 103 -10.17 -14.01 2.48
N LEU A 104 -9.56 -14.28 3.62
CA LEU A 104 -9.86 -13.55 4.83
C LEU A 104 -9.62 -12.05 4.61
N ASP A 105 -10.56 -11.22 5.07
CA ASP A 105 -10.53 -9.75 4.91
C ASP A 105 -10.59 -9.24 3.44
N LYS A 106 -10.94 -10.08 2.47
CA LYS A 106 -11.06 -9.70 1.06
C LYS A 106 -12.02 -8.53 0.85
N GLU A 107 -13.20 -8.58 1.44
CA GLU A 107 -14.20 -7.49 1.35
C GLU A 107 -13.67 -6.16 1.91
N ASN A 108 -12.80 -6.23 2.93
CA ASN A 108 -12.14 -5.07 3.49
C ASN A 108 -11.10 -4.49 2.52
N ARG A 109 -10.34 -5.37 1.83
CA ARG A 109 -9.39 -4.93 0.78
C ARG A 109 -10.13 -4.28 -0.39
N GLU A 110 -11.23 -4.86 -0.86
CA GLU A 110 -12.08 -4.27 -1.89
C GLU A 110 -12.64 -2.90 -1.46
N ARG A 111 -13.05 -2.77 -0.20
CA ARG A 111 -13.50 -1.49 0.37
C ARG A 111 -12.39 -0.45 0.40
N LEU A 112 -11.17 -0.84 0.81
CA LEU A 112 -10.01 0.05 0.80
C LEU A 112 -9.71 0.54 -0.62
N VAL A 113 -9.63 -0.36 -1.59
CA VAL A 113 -9.38 0.01 -2.99
C VAL A 113 -10.45 0.98 -3.50
N LYS A 114 -11.72 0.71 -3.23
CA LYS A 114 -12.82 1.60 -3.61
C LYS A 114 -12.75 2.96 -2.93
N GLN A 115 -12.26 3.04 -1.70
CA GLN A 115 -12.11 4.28 -0.95
C GLN A 115 -10.95 5.14 -1.48
N GLU A 116 -9.80 4.53 -1.76
CA GLU A 116 -8.57 5.26 -2.12
C GLU A 116 -8.41 5.43 -3.65
N ILE A 117 -9.00 4.53 -4.45
CA ILE A 117 -8.87 4.51 -5.91
C ILE A 117 -10.28 4.46 -6.54
N SER A 118 -11.15 5.39 -6.15
CA SER A 118 -12.58 5.32 -6.48
C SER A 118 -12.90 5.65 -7.93
N THR A 119 -12.04 6.39 -8.66
CA THR A 119 -12.35 6.95 -9.98
C THR A 119 -11.17 6.85 -10.94
N ASN A 120 -11.46 6.77 -12.24
CA ASN A 120 -10.47 6.86 -13.33
C ASN A 120 -9.35 5.81 -13.27
N GLN A 121 -9.63 4.60 -12.80
CA GLN A 121 -8.65 3.51 -12.78
C GLN A 121 -8.10 3.26 -14.18
N GLY A 122 -6.79 3.43 -14.34
CA GLY A 122 -6.09 3.31 -15.62
C GLY A 122 -6.20 4.54 -16.55
N ASN A 123 -7.11 5.49 -16.30
CA ASN A 123 -7.37 6.64 -17.16
C ASN A 123 -7.21 8.01 -16.47
N ALA A 124 -6.55 8.06 -15.32
CA ALA A 124 -6.42 9.29 -14.53
C ALA A 124 -5.74 10.40 -15.30
N GLY A 125 -4.65 10.13 -16.00
CA GLY A 125 -3.92 11.11 -16.83
C GLY A 125 -4.77 11.68 -17.96
N GLU A 126 -5.50 10.82 -18.68
CA GLU A 126 -6.41 11.28 -19.75
C GLU A 126 -7.55 12.14 -19.19
N SER A 127 -8.13 11.75 -18.06
CA SER A 127 -9.22 12.48 -17.41
C SER A 127 -8.76 13.87 -16.95
N ILE A 128 -7.56 13.97 -16.36
CA ILE A 128 -6.96 15.24 -15.97
C ILE A 128 -6.67 16.09 -17.21
N GLY A 129 -6.09 15.52 -18.26
CA GLY A 129 -5.80 16.20 -19.51
C GLY A 129 -7.06 16.78 -20.14
N ARG A 130 -8.14 16.01 -20.22
CA ARG A 130 -9.45 16.48 -20.73
C ARG A 130 -10.02 17.60 -19.87
N PHE A 131 -9.92 17.50 -18.55
CA PHE A 131 -10.39 18.54 -17.65
C PHE A 131 -9.64 19.84 -17.85
N ILE A 132 -8.29 19.80 -17.88
CA ILE A 132 -7.48 20.99 -18.15
C ILE A 132 -7.82 21.61 -19.51
N TYR A 133 -7.94 20.78 -20.55
CA TYR A 133 -8.29 21.26 -21.89
C TYR A 133 -9.66 21.96 -21.91
N SER A 134 -10.65 21.44 -21.15
CA SER A 134 -11.97 22.09 -21.07
C SER A 134 -11.93 23.47 -20.41
N LEU A 135 -10.97 23.70 -19.49
CA LEU A 135 -10.80 24.99 -18.83
C LEU A 135 -10.14 26.05 -19.75
N ILE A 136 -9.21 25.62 -20.62
CA ILE A 136 -8.49 26.55 -21.53
C ILE A 136 -9.24 26.77 -22.83
N GLY A 137 -10.04 25.80 -23.29
CA GLY A 137 -10.81 25.89 -24.54
C GLY A 137 -12.14 26.67 -24.44
N SER A 138 -12.48 27.19 -23.25
CA SER A 138 -13.72 27.93 -22.97
C SER A 138 -13.51 29.46 -23.01
N GLY A 139 -12.37 29.94 -23.53
CA GLY A 139 -12.03 31.39 -23.67
C GLY A 139 -12.18 31.90 -25.08
#